data_af43b928134040e20ca146cdd196fa93
#
_entry.id   af43b928134040e20ca146cdd196fa93
#
_cell.length_a   1.000
_cell.length_b   1.000
_cell.length_c   1.000
_cell.angle_alpha   90.00
_cell.angle_beta   90.00
_cell.angle_gamma   90.00
#
_symmetry.space_group_name_H-M   'P 1'
#
loop_
_entity.id
_entity.type
_entity.pdbx_description
1 polymer ?
#
loop_
_entity_poly.entity_id
_entity_poly.type
_entity_poly.pdbx_seq_one_letter_code
_entity_poly.pdbx_strand_id
1 'polypeptide(L)'
;MKILHIHPSMNGGGIESMICSLANEMSKTDDVSVCSIFAPTDEAVFWHKLSPSVKKFDLGKTAPGFSVKEIFKIYNFIRRGNFDVVHIHGFFYYYAFSVFLLHRRIRFVYTIHSDAVKESSGWDHKFLPIKIFAFRKAFIKPVTISKESKRSFTALYNIESTLIYNGIAPYERKATTDTIADYRITPQTKVFIHPGRISEAKNQVVLCKAFKAIIDAGKDVVLLIAGSRQDEVIWEKLQPYWSDRIIYLGERKDVRDMLHDADAFCLPSIWEGMPVTLLEAISVGCVPICSPVGGIPEVITNGVNGFLSTDSSAEAYAQTLTNYLNCENLEQVKANCEETFKEFQISKVALQYLSVYKEK
;
A
#
# COMPACT_ATOMS: atom_id res chain seq x y z
N MET A 1 -11.81 20.13 -11.79
CA MET A 1 -11.06 20.80 -10.69
C MET A 1 -9.57 20.75 -10.96
N LYS A 2 -8.79 21.65 -10.39
CA LYS A 2 -7.33 21.60 -10.42
C LYS A 2 -6.80 20.96 -9.14
N ILE A 3 -6.34 19.73 -9.22
CA ILE A 3 -6.02 18.87 -8.08
C ILE A 3 -4.51 18.68 -8.00
N LEU A 4 -3.95 18.84 -6.81
CA LEU A 4 -2.56 18.51 -6.50
C LEU A 4 -2.50 17.36 -5.51
N HIS A 5 -1.91 16.23 -5.89
CA HIS A 5 -1.42 15.23 -4.94
C HIS A 5 0.03 15.54 -4.60
N ILE A 6 0.34 15.61 -3.31
CA ILE A 6 1.70 15.91 -2.85
C ILE A 6 2.16 14.88 -1.82
N HIS A 7 3.34 14.29 -2.08
CA HIS A 7 3.94 13.24 -1.28
C HIS A 7 5.45 13.46 -1.17
N PRO A 8 6.09 13.00 -0.09
CA PRO A 8 7.55 13.12 0.04
C PRO A 8 8.34 12.52 -1.12
N SER A 9 7.98 11.32 -1.57
CA SER A 9 8.70 10.59 -2.62
C SER A 9 7.72 9.82 -3.52
N MET A 10 8.10 9.60 -4.77
CA MET A 10 7.38 8.73 -5.73
C MET A 10 8.22 7.53 -6.18
N ASN A 11 9.22 7.15 -5.38
CA ASN A 11 10.17 6.10 -5.75
C ASN A 11 9.52 4.71 -5.75
N GLY A 12 9.01 4.24 -4.63
CA GLY A 12 8.40 2.91 -4.59
C GLY A 12 7.74 2.59 -3.25
N GLY A 13 6.54 2.05 -3.30
CA GLY A 13 5.76 1.64 -2.14
C GLY A 13 4.26 1.63 -2.40
N GLY A 14 3.48 1.19 -1.40
CA GLY A 14 2.03 1.10 -1.53
C GLY A 14 1.34 2.47 -1.62
N ILE A 15 1.86 3.49 -0.93
CA ILE A 15 1.31 4.85 -0.95
C ILE A 15 1.51 5.45 -2.35
N GLU A 16 2.70 5.33 -2.90
CA GLU A 16 3.04 5.83 -4.24
C GLU A 16 2.24 5.12 -5.33
N SER A 17 2.02 3.81 -5.19
CA SER A 17 1.15 3.03 -6.08
C SER A 17 -0.28 3.55 -6.06
N MET A 18 -0.82 3.82 -4.86
CA MET A 18 -2.17 4.35 -4.70
C MET A 18 -2.30 5.76 -5.27
N ILE A 19 -1.32 6.66 -4.98
CA ILE A 19 -1.31 8.03 -5.54
C ILE A 19 -1.26 7.98 -7.06
N CYS A 20 -0.40 7.13 -7.63
CA CYS A 20 -0.28 6.96 -9.08
C CYS A 20 -1.61 6.50 -9.70
N SER A 21 -2.23 5.47 -9.13
CA SER A 21 -3.52 4.95 -9.60
C SER A 21 -4.62 6.01 -9.52
N LEU A 22 -4.71 6.72 -8.40
CA LEU A 22 -5.71 7.76 -8.16
C LEU A 22 -5.52 8.97 -9.09
N ALA A 23 -4.28 9.45 -9.24
CA ALA A 23 -3.97 10.55 -10.13
C ALA A 23 -4.26 10.23 -11.59
N ASN A 24 -3.89 9.04 -12.04
CA ASN A 24 -4.17 8.58 -13.40
C ASN A 24 -5.68 8.48 -13.66
N GLU A 25 -6.45 7.94 -12.70
CA GLU A 25 -7.91 7.84 -12.86
C GLU A 25 -8.57 9.22 -12.90
N MET A 26 -8.23 10.10 -11.94
CA MET A 26 -8.80 11.45 -11.88
C MET A 26 -8.40 12.32 -13.07
N SER A 27 -7.22 12.09 -13.65
CA SER A 27 -6.76 12.86 -14.83
C SER A 27 -7.57 12.65 -16.11
N LYS A 28 -8.50 11.69 -16.10
CA LYS A 28 -9.45 11.48 -17.19
C LYS A 28 -10.50 12.59 -17.26
N THR A 29 -10.79 13.26 -16.15
CA THR A 29 -11.86 14.28 -16.02
C THR A 29 -11.40 15.60 -15.43
N ASP A 30 -10.27 15.65 -14.76
CA ASP A 30 -9.80 16.78 -14.00
C ASP A 30 -8.35 17.16 -14.34
N ASP A 31 -7.93 18.40 -14.05
CA ASP A 31 -6.53 18.85 -14.20
C ASP A 31 -5.72 18.39 -12.99
N VAL A 32 -5.02 17.26 -13.12
CA VAL A 32 -4.30 16.62 -12.01
C VAL A 32 -2.80 16.85 -12.10
N SER A 33 -2.23 17.18 -10.94
CA SER A 33 -0.80 17.30 -10.74
C SER A 33 -0.34 16.37 -9.61
N VAL A 34 0.86 15.79 -9.77
CA VAL A 34 1.56 15.07 -8.71
C VAL A 34 2.87 15.80 -8.43
N CYS A 35 3.14 16.08 -7.15
CA CYS A 35 4.37 16.71 -6.70
C CYS A 35 5.11 15.82 -5.70
N SER A 36 6.36 15.50 -6.01
CA SER A 36 7.31 14.88 -5.08
C SER A 36 8.13 15.97 -4.38
N ILE A 37 8.34 15.86 -3.05
CA ILE A 37 9.25 16.77 -2.33
C ILE A 37 10.69 16.43 -2.66
N PHE A 38 11.03 15.14 -2.59
CA PHE A 38 12.35 14.65 -2.99
C PHE A 38 12.40 14.47 -4.51
N ALA A 39 13.59 14.71 -5.07
CA ALA A 39 13.84 14.41 -6.47
C ALA A 39 13.62 12.91 -6.72
N PRO A 40 12.85 12.53 -7.75
CA PRO A 40 12.71 11.14 -8.14
C PRO A 40 14.05 10.57 -8.58
N THR A 41 14.32 9.32 -8.24
CA THR A 41 15.48 8.57 -8.76
C THR A 41 15.13 7.92 -10.11
N ASP A 42 16.13 7.42 -10.82
CA ASP A 42 15.91 6.65 -12.06
C ASP A 42 15.08 5.37 -11.81
N GLU A 43 15.06 4.88 -10.56
CA GLU A 43 14.28 3.73 -10.09
C GLU A 43 12.86 4.09 -9.63
N ALA A 44 12.42 5.33 -9.80
CA ALA A 44 11.11 5.82 -9.34
C ALA A 44 9.97 5.25 -10.20
N VAL A 45 9.63 3.98 -9.97
CA VAL A 45 8.67 3.20 -10.76
C VAL A 45 7.34 3.92 -10.92
N PHE A 46 6.77 4.46 -9.83
CA PHE A 46 5.46 5.10 -9.87
C PHE A 46 5.50 6.50 -10.48
N TRP A 47 6.65 7.18 -10.44
CA TRP A 47 6.86 8.42 -11.17
C TRP A 47 6.76 8.22 -12.68
N HIS A 48 7.31 7.10 -13.18
CA HIS A 48 7.26 6.75 -14.61
C HIS A 48 5.91 6.18 -15.04
N LYS A 49 5.14 5.59 -14.13
CA LYS A 49 3.79 5.06 -14.39
C LYS A 49 2.68 6.13 -14.38
N LEU A 50 2.99 7.37 -14.00
CA LEU A 50 2.02 8.47 -14.11
C LEU A 50 1.66 8.72 -15.59
N SER A 51 0.36 8.82 -15.87
CA SER A 51 -0.17 9.13 -17.20
C SER A 51 0.43 10.42 -17.77
N PRO A 52 0.62 10.53 -19.09
CA PRO A 52 1.01 11.79 -19.74
C PRO A 52 0.07 12.97 -19.46
N SER A 53 -1.20 12.72 -19.12
CA SER A 53 -2.17 13.75 -18.72
C SER A 53 -1.94 14.30 -17.32
N VAL A 54 -1.16 13.60 -16.46
CA VAL A 54 -0.82 14.05 -15.12
C VAL A 54 0.42 14.94 -15.16
N LYS A 55 0.30 16.19 -14.67
CA LYS A 55 1.43 17.10 -14.56
C LYS A 55 2.35 16.68 -13.44
N LYS A 56 3.65 16.54 -13.73
CA LYS A 56 4.66 16.05 -12.80
C LYS A 56 5.54 17.21 -12.30
N PHE A 57 5.69 17.31 -10.99
CA PHE A 57 6.56 18.31 -10.36
C PHE A 57 7.43 17.63 -9.29
N ASP A 58 8.66 18.03 -9.18
CA ASP A 58 9.51 17.74 -8.04
C ASP A 58 10.10 19.01 -7.44
N LEU A 59 10.32 18.99 -6.15
CA LEU A 59 10.90 20.14 -5.46
C LEU A 59 12.41 19.99 -5.26
N GLY A 60 13.01 18.91 -5.74
CA GLY A 60 14.45 18.72 -5.79
C GLY A 60 15.12 18.63 -4.42
N LYS A 61 14.41 18.23 -3.35
CA LYS A 61 15.02 17.97 -2.05
C LYS A 61 15.88 16.72 -2.14
N THR A 62 17.15 16.82 -1.71
CA THR A 62 18.10 15.69 -1.81
C THR A 62 18.42 15.06 -0.47
N ALA A 63 18.32 15.80 0.64
CA ALA A 63 18.66 15.31 1.97
C ALA A 63 17.42 15.11 2.85
N PRO A 64 17.33 14.04 3.65
CA PRO A 64 16.25 13.85 4.62
C PRO A 64 16.28 14.90 5.73
N GLY A 65 15.22 14.95 6.55
CA GLY A 65 15.13 15.82 7.72
C GLY A 65 14.36 17.11 7.47
N PHE A 66 14.14 17.87 8.55
CA PHE A 66 13.39 19.11 8.57
C PHE A 66 14.14 20.23 7.86
N SER A 67 13.43 21.04 7.08
CA SER A 67 13.99 22.19 6.36
C SER A 67 12.97 23.30 6.21
N VAL A 68 13.27 24.45 6.80
CA VAL A 68 12.43 25.67 6.69
C VAL A 68 12.39 26.16 5.24
N LYS A 69 13.50 26.06 4.51
CA LYS A 69 13.58 26.41 3.09
C LYS A 69 12.56 25.65 2.27
N GLU A 70 12.42 24.34 2.52
CA GLU A 70 11.45 23.50 1.79
C GLU A 70 10.00 23.85 2.15
N ILE A 71 9.71 24.24 3.40
CA ILE A 71 8.37 24.71 3.79
C ILE A 71 7.96 25.94 2.96
N PHE A 72 8.85 26.93 2.81
CA PHE A 72 8.57 28.10 1.98
C PHE A 72 8.51 27.77 0.48
N LYS A 73 9.31 26.82 0.02
CA LYS A 73 9.28 26.35 -1.37
C LYS A 73 7.94 25.69 -1.69
N ILE A 74 7.47 24.79 -0.81
CA ILE A 74 6.16 24.14 -0.90
C ILE A 74 5.03 25.19 -0.87
N TYR A 75 5.06 26.12 0.07
CA TYR A 75 4.06 27.19 0.16
C TYR A 75 3.98 28.01 -1.14
N ASN A 76 5.12 28.45 -1.68
CA ASN A 76 5.15 29.23 -2.90
C ASN A 76 4.67 28.43 -4.12
N PHE A 77 5.02 27.14 -4.18
CA PHE A 77 4.55 26.24 -5.22
C PHE A 77 3.02 26.09 -5.19
N ILE A 78 2.46 25.78 -4.02
CA ILE A 78 1.01 25.64 -3.83
C ILE A 78 0.28 26.95 -4.14
N ARG A 79 0.77 28.08 -3.60
CA ARG A 79 0.16 29.41 -3.79
C ARG A 79 0.10 29.85 -5.25
N ARG A 80 1.20 29.61 -6.00
CA ARG A 80 1.31 30.00 -7.42
C ARG A 80 0.57 29.04 -8.34
N GLY A 81 0.36 27.80 -7.90
CA GLY A 81 -0.26 26.74 -8.69
C GLY A 81 -1.76 26.95 -8.94
N ASN A 82 -2.45 27.82 -8.18
CA ASN A 82 -3.90 28.05 -8.26
C ASN A 82 -4.70 26.73 -8.25
N PHE A 83 -4.41 25.86 -7.30
CA PHE A 83 -5.11 24.60 -7.11
C PHE A 83 -6.44 24.83 -6.39
N ASP A 84 -7.47 24.08 -6.76
CA ASP A 84 -8.73 24.00 -6.04
C ASP A 84 -8.60 23.10 -4.81
N VAL A 85 -7.82 22.00 -4.98
CA VAL A 85 -7.59 20.96 -3.96
C VAL A 85 -6.10 20.64 -3.86
N VAL A 86 -5.62 20.52 -2.63
CA VAL A 86 -4.30 19.96 -2.31
C VAL A 86 -4.49 18.73 -1.42
N HIS A 87 -4.22 17.56 -1.96
CA HIS A 87 -4.29 16.28 -1.27
C HIS A 87 -2.90 15.89 -0.76
N ILE A 88 -2.76 15.85 0.55
CA ILE A 88 -1.50 15.60 1.25
C ILE A 88 -1.42 14.13 1.66
N HIS A 89 -0.27 13.52 1.38
CA HIS A 89 0.05 12.14 1.75
C HIS A 89 1.33 12.10 2.61
N GLY A 90 1.14 12.12 3.94
CA GLY A 90 2.25 12.06 4.91
C GLY A 90 2.97 13.39 5.19
N PHE A 91 3.76 13.41 6.26
CA PHE A 91 4.63 14.52 6.71
C PHE A 91 3.95 15.89 6.80
N PHE A 92 2.97 16.02 7.69
CA PHE A 92 2.20 17.23 7.91
C PHE A 92 3.07 18.50 8.16
N TYR A 93 4.19 18.36 8.84
CA TYR A 93 5.06 19.48 9.19
C TYR A 93 5.54 20.30 7.98
N TYR A 94 5.67 19.71 6.81
CA TYR A 94 6.02 20.46 5.59
C TYR A 94 4.88 21.34 5.10
N TYR A 95 3.64 20.98 5.38
CA TYR A 95 2.45 21.62 4.81
C TYR A 95 1.74 22.55 5.78
N ALA A 96 2.06 22.49 7.08
CA ALA A 96 1.39 23.26 8.13
C ALA A 96 1.25 24.73 7.75
N PHE A 97 2.34 25.38 7.33
CA PHE A 97 2.37 26.78 6.94
C PHE A 97 1.42 27.07 5.76
N SER A 98 1.42 26.22 4.72
CA SER A 98 0.53 26.34 3.56
C SER A 98 -0.94 26.22 3.97
N VAL A 99 -1.25 25.25 4.82
CA VAL A 99 -2.61 25.02 5.33
C VAL A 99 -3.13 26.25 6.05
N PHE A 100 -2.36 26.80 7.01
CA PHE A 100 -2.80 27.95 7.79
C PHE A 100 -3.03 29.21 6.96
N LEU A 101 -2.22 29.44 5.92
CA LEU A 101 -2.33 30.62 5.08
C LEU A 101 -3.30 30.49 3.90
N LEU A 102 -3.56 29.30 3.42
CA LEU A 102 -4.28 29.07 2.16
C LEU A 102 -5.61 28.34 2.30
N HIS A 103 -5.99 27.81 3.49
CA HIS A 103 -7.20 27.01 3.71
C HIS A 103 -8.52 27.70 3.30
N ARG A 104 -8.57 29.01 3.26
CA ARG A 104 -9.74 29.78 2.78
C ARG A 104 -9.88 29.81 1.26
N ARG A 105 -8.82 29.49 0.53
CA ARG A 105 -8.74 29.57 -0.94
C ARG A 105 -8.59 28.19 -1.57
N ILE A 106 -7.97 27.26 -0.85
CA ILE A 106 -7.62 25.92 -1.31
C ILE A 106 -8.19 24.91 -0.32
N ARG A 107 -8.84 23.87 -0.82
CA ARG A 107 -9.28 22.76 0.01
C ARG A 107 -8.13 21.81 0.26
N PHE A 108 -7.79 21.58 1.52
CA PHE A 108 -6.79 20.62 1.92
C PHE A 108 -7.45 19.32 2.38
N VAL A 109 -6.95 18.20 1.86
CA VAL A 109 -7.31 16.83 2.26
C VAL A 109 -6.03 16.15 2.73
N TYR A 110 -6.11 15.34 3.76
CA TYR A 110 -4.99 14.58 4.30
C TYR A 110 -5.40 13.12 4.49
N THR A 111 -4.73 12.20 3.77
CA THR A 111 -4.96 10.76 3.95
C THR A 111 -3.97 10.17 4.94
N ILE A 112 -4.52 9.48 5.94
CA ILE A 112 -3.78 8.66 6.92
C ILE A 112 -3.64 7.26 6.33
N HIS A 113 -2.41 6.87 6.00
CA HIS A 113 -2.10 5.63 5.28
C HIS A 113 -1.80 4.42 6.18
N SER A 114 -1.77 4.62 7.50
CA SER A 114 -1.49 3.57 8.48
C SER A 114 -2.16 3.88 9.81
N ASP A 115 -1.63 3.35 10.90
CA ASP A 115 -1.99 3.76 12.25
C ASP A 115 -1.60 5.23 12.49
N ALA A 116 -2.56 6.04 12.97
CA ALA A 116 -2.39 7.48 13.10
C ALA A 116 -1.29 7.88 14.12
N VAL A 117 -1.06 7.04 15.14
CA VAL A 117 -0.01 7.27 16.14
C VAL A 117 1.36 7.03 15.52
N LYS A 118 1.52 5.91 14.78
CA LYS A 118 2.76 5.57 14.06
C LYS A 118 3.10 6.62 13.00
N GLU A 119 2.10 7.08 12.25
CA GLU A 119 2.28 8.10 11.23
C GLU A 119 2.62 9.47 11.81
N SER A 120 2.21 9.74 13.05
CA SER A 120 2.51 10.98 13.76
C SER A 120 3.81 10.91 14.58
N SER A 121 4.79 10.10 14.17
CA SER A 121 6.09 9.95 14.81
C SER A 121 7.12 11.00 14.33
N GLY A 122 8.28 11.05 14.98
CA GLY A 122 9.38 11.91 14.57
C GLY A 122 9.05 13.42 14.59
N TRP A 123 9.33 14.11 13.49
CA TRP A 123 9.03 15.54 13.37
C TRP A 123 7.53 15.84 13.37
N ASP A 124 6.68 14.95 12.82
CA ASP A 124 5.22 15.12 12.85
C ASP A 124 4.67 15.12 14.28
N HIS A 125 5.31 14.41 15.22
CA HIS A 125 4.93 14.44 16.63
C HIS A 125 5.10 15.84 17.24
N LYS A 126 6.16 16.56 16.87
CA LYS A 126 6.38 17.95 17.34
C LYS A 126 5.31 18.91 16.83
N PHE A 127 4.72 18.62 15.67
CA PHE A 127 3.65 19.40 15.06
C PHE A 127 2.25 18.89 15.39
N LEU A 128 2.14 17.84 16.22
CA LEU A 128 0.85 17.23 16.55
C LEU A 128 -0.19 18.21 17.11
N PRO A 129 0.13 19.13 18.04
CA PRO A 129 -0.87 20.12 18.52
C PRO A 129 -1.40 21.01 17.39
N ILE A 130 -0.53 21.39 16.46
CA ILE A 130 -0.88 22.22 15.30
C ILE A 130 -1.75 21.42 14.32
N LYS A 131 -1.42 20.15 14.10
CA LYS A 131 -2.19 19.21 13.26
C LYS A 131 -3.58 18.97 13.83
N ILE A 132 -3.70 18.74 15.15
CA ILE A 132 -4.97 18.64 15.86
C ILE A 132 -5.83 19.90 15.68
N PHE A 133 -5.23 21.08 15.87
CA PHE A 133 -5.92 22.35 15.68
C PHE A 133 -6.43 22.50 14.24
N ALA A 134 -5.61 22.19 13.24
CA ALA A 134 -5.99 22.28 11.83
C ALA A 134 -7.17 21.37 11.47
N PHE A 135 -7.19 20.14 12.00
CA PHE A 135 -8.34 19.23 11.83
C PHE A 135 -9.57 19.73 12.55
N ARG A 136 -9.48 20.16 13.83
CA ARG A 136 -10.61 20.67 14.62
C ARG A 136 -11.25 21.92 14.02
N LYS A 137 -10.48 22.75 13.35
CA LYS A 137 -10.96 23.94 12.64
C LYS A 137 -11.38 23.67 11.20
N ALA A 138 -11.39 22.41 10.79
CA ALA A 138 -11.69 21.98 9.42
C ALA A 138 -10.83 22.66 8.34
N PHE A 139 -9.59 23.07 8.67
CA PHE A 139 -8.65 23.59 7.69
C PHE A 139 -8.14 22.47 6.77
N ILE A 140 -8.21 21.23 7.25
CA ILE A 140 -7.87 20.02 6.50
C ILE A 140 -8.96 18.98 6.74
N LYS A 141 -9.43 18.34 5.68
CA LYS A 141 -10.34 17.19 5.75
C LYS A 141 -9.54 15.90 5.94
N PRO A 142 -9.70 15.17 7.05
CA PRO A 142 -9.01 13.90 7.23
C PRO A 142 -9.71 12.76 6.50
N VAL A 143 -8.92 11.89 5.86
CA VAL A 143 -9.36 10.64 5.26
C VAL A 143 -8.53 9.50 5.87
N THR A 144 -9.16 8.37 6.18
CA THR A 144 -8.53 7.15 6.67
C THR A 144 -8.82 5.99 5.73
N ILE A 145 -7.92 5.02 5.65
CA ILE A 145 -7.96 3.97 4.62
C ILE A 145 -8.46 2.61 5.14
N SER A 146 -8.75 2.49 6.43
CA SER A 146 -9.33 1.29 7.06
C SER A 146 -10.09 1.68 8.33
N LYS A 147 -10.96 0.81 8.82
CA LYS A 147 -11.66 1.02 10.11
C LYS A 147 -10.66 1.08 11.26
N GLU A 148 -9.55 0.32 11.18
CA GLU A 148 -8.50 0.38 12.20
C GLU A 148 -7.80 1.74 12.17
N SER A 149 -7.39 2.23 11.01
CA SER A 149 -6.80 3.58 10.89
C SER A 149 -7.78 4.67 11.33
N LYS A 150 -9.09 4.49 11.09
CA LYS A 150 -10.14 5.39 11.60
C LYS A 150 -10.22 5.37 13.13
N ARG A 151 -10.18 4.19 13.76
CA ARG A 151 -10.17 4.06 15.22
C ARG A 151 -8.95 4.75 15.84
N SER A 152 -7.74 4.46 15.31
CA SER A 152 -6.51 5.08 15.81
C SER A 152 -6.52 6.60 15.60
N PHE A 153 -7.06 7.08 14.47
CA PHE A 153 -7.24 8.50 14.20
C PHE A 153 -8.20 9.15 15.20
N THR A 154 -9.38 8.57 15.41
CA THR A 154 -10.37 9.10 16.35
C THR A 154 -9.82 9.10 17.78
N ALA A 155 -9.10 8.05 18.19
CA ALA A 155 -8.46 7.98 19.50
C ALA A 155 -7.39 9.07 19.71
N LEU A 156 -6.57 9.36 18.69
CA LEU A 156 -5.49 10.35 18.79
C LEU A 156 -6.00 11.79 18.70
N TYR A 157 -6.91 12.07 17.76
CA TYR A 157 -7.33 13.45 17.42
C TYR A 157 -8.63 13.87 18.06
N ASN A 158 -9.45 12.91 18.54
CA ASN A 158 -10.83 13.11 19.03
C ASN A 158 -11.70 13.86 17.98
N ILE A 159 -11.63 13.39 16.74
CA ILE A 159 -12.30 13.94 15.55
C ILE A 159 -12.70 12.78 14.66
N GLU A 160 -13.81 12.90 13.93
CA GLU A 160 -14.19 11.95 12.89
C GLU A 160 -13.40 12.16 11.59
N SER A 161 -13.14 11.08 10.88
CA SER A 161 -12.55 11.07 9.53
C SER A 161 -13.49 10.42 8.53
N THR A 162 -13.34 10.77 7.26
CA THR A 162 -13.99 10.05 6.16
C THR A 162 -13.21 8.77 5.90
N LEU A 163 -13.89 7.62 5.89
CA LEU A 163 -13.28 6.34 5.52
C LEU A 163 -13.37 6.16 4.01
N ILE A 164 -12.22 6.04 3.35
CA ILE A 164 -12.09 5.68 1.93
C ILE A 164 -10.97 4.65 1.82
N TYR A 165 -11.32 3.44 1.42
CA TYR A 165 -10.35 2.37 1.22
C TYR A 165 -9.37 2.68 0.10
N ASN A 166 -8.18 2.08 0.13
CA ASN A 166 -7.29 2.11 -1.02
C ASN A 166 -7.95 1.43 -2.22
N GLY A 167 -7.58 1.90 -3.42
CA GLY A 167 -8.03 1.29 -4.66
C GLY A 167 -6.89 1.19 -5.67
N ILE A 168 -7.03 0.26 -6.59
CA ILE A 168 -6.07 0.08 -7.68
C ILE A 168 -6.79 -0.06 -9.02
N ALA A 169 -6.07 0.21 -10.10
CA ALA A 169 -6.56 -0.07 -11.45
C ALA A 169 -6.72 -1.58 -11.67
N PRO A 170 -7.73 -2.02 -12.43
CA PRO A 170 -7.82 -3.39 -12.90
C PRO A 170 -6.50 -3.84 -13.53
N TYR A 171 -6.23 -5.12 -13.43
CA TYR A 171 -5.02 -5.69 -14.00
C TYR A 171 -5.23 -6.00 -15.49
N GLU A 172 -4.24 -5.65 -16.28
CA GLU A 172 -4.10 -6.09 -17.67
C GLU A 172 -2.81 -6.89 -17.76
N ARG A 173 -2.92 -8.18 -18.06
CA ARG A 173 -1.76 -9.08 -18.16
C ARG A 173 -0.83 -8.60 -19.29
N LYS A 174 0.45 -8.49 -18.98
CA LYS A 174 1.50 -8.09 -19.94
C LYS A 174 2.39 -9.25 -20.34
N ALA A 175 2.58 -10.24 -19.45
CA ALA A 175 3.36 -11.41 -19.74
C ALA A 175 2.64 -12.31 -20.76
N THR A 176 3.39 -12.80 -21.76
CA THR A 176 2.91 -13.73 -22.77
C THR A 176 3.11 -15.21 -22.37
N THR A 177 3.93 -15.44 -21.33
CA THR A 177 4.27 -16.75 -20.80
C THR A 177 4.01 -16.79 -19.30
N ASP A 178 3.94 -17.98 -18.73
CA ASP A 178 3.86 -18.19 -17.28
C ASP A 178 5.17 -17.71 -16.62
N THR A 179 5.07 -16.71 -15.75
CA THR A 179 6.22 -16.03 -15.13
C THR A 179 6.84 -16.83 -13.98
N ILE A 180 6.19 -17.90 -13.55
CA ILE A 180 6.62 -18.74 -12.43
C ILE A 180 6.84 -20.20 -12.83
N ALA A 181 6.73 -20.55 -14.11
CA ALA A 181 6.87 -21.94 -14.60
C ALA A 181 8.19 -22.59 -14.16
N ASP A 182 9.28 -21.84 -14.24
CA ASP A 182 10.64 -22.34 -13.89
C ASP A 182 10.81 -22.63 -12.39
N TYR A 183 9.89 -22.16 -11.54
CA TYR A 183 9.94 -22.43 -10.11
C TYR A 183 9.11 -23.66 -9.70
N ARG A 184 8.36 -24.27 -10.62
CA ARG A 184 7.63 -25.51 -10.36
C ARG A 184 8.58 -26.68 -10.51
N ILE A 185 8.89 -27.36 -9.39
CA ILE A 185 9.78 -28.53 -9.36
C ILE A 185 9.11 -29.73 -10.05
N THR A 186 7.79 -29.85 -9.86
CA THR A 186 6.92 -30.80 -10.57
C THR A 186 5.72 -30.05 -11.14
N PRO A 187 4.96 -30.61 -12.09
CA PRO A 187 3.72 -29.98 -12.57
C PRO A 187 2.67 -29.73 -11.46
N GLN A 188 2.75 -30.44 -10.35
CA GLN A 188 1.86 -30.35 -9.20
C GLN A 188 2.35 -29.38 -8.12
N THR A 189 3.60 -28.95 -8.20
CA THR A 189 4.18 -28.02 -7.22
C THR A 189 3.35 -26.74 -7.11
N LYS A 190 2.90 -26.42 -5.91
CA LYS A 190 2.19 -25.17 -5.63
C LYS A 190 3.17 -24.03 -5.37
N VAL A 191 3.05 -22.94 -6.13
CA VAL A 191 3.93 -21.78 -5.99
C VAL A 191 3.20 -20.64 -5.29
N PHE A 192 3.77 -20.23 -4.16
CA PHE A 192 3.29 -19.14 -3.34
C PHE A 192 4.19 -17.92 -3.53
N ILE A 193 3.60 -16.72 -3.51
CA ILE A 193 4.37 -15.49 -3.66
C ILE A 193 4.14 -14.53 -2.48
N HIS A 194 5.23 -13.94 -2.00
CA HIS A 194 5.22 -12.84 -1.03
C HIS A 194 5.92 -11.61 -1.62
N PRO A 195 5.19 -10.66 -2.22
CA PRO A 195 5.76 -9.39 -2.65
C PRO A 195 5.75 -8.39 -1.48
N GLY A 196 6.93 -8.00 -1.03
CA GLY A 196 7.08 -7.05 0.06
C GLY A 196 8.54 -6.78 0.40
N ARG A 197 8.82 -5.55 0.84
CA ARG A 197 10.14 -5.17 1.34
C ARG A 197 10.54 -6.06 2.51
N ILE A 198 11.81 -6.49 2.56
CA ILE A 198 12.33 -7.22 3.72
C ILE A 198 12.36 -6.25 4.92
N SER A 199 11.49 -6.49 5.89
CA SER A 199 11.32 -5.63 7.06
C SER A 199 10.58 -6.35 8.19
N GLU A 200 10.73 -5.86 9.41
CA GLU A 200 10.01 -6.39 10.58
C GLU A 200 8.49 -6.40 10.37
N ALA A 201 7.94 -5.32 9.80
CA ALA A 201 6.50 -5.20 9.53
C ALA A 201 5.93 -6.34 8.69
N LYS A 202 6.70 -6.83 7.72
CA LYS A 202 6.28 -7.89 6.78
C LYS A 202 6.51 -9.31 7.29
N ASN A 203 7.25 -9.47 8.38
CA ASN A 203 7.38 -10.73 9.14
C ASN A 203 7.82 -11.94 8.32
N GLN A 204 8.74 -11.75 7.36
CA GLN A 204 9.19 -12.82 6.46
C GLN A 204 9.84 -13.99 7.21
N VAL A 205 10.41 -13.75 8.41
CA VAL A 205 10.99 -14.82 9.22
C VAL A 205 9.93 -15.84 9.64
N VAL A 206 8.75 -15.39 10.05
CA VAL A 206 7.61 -16.27 10.37
C VAL A 206 7.15 -17.00 9.12
N LEU A 207 7.08 -16.32 7.98
CA LEU A 207 6.71 -16.94 6.70
C LEU A 207 7.66 -18.09 6.34
N CYS A 208 8.97 -17.84 6.39
CA CYS A 208 9.97 -18.86 6.07
C CYS A 208 9.92 -20.05 7.05
N LYS A 209 9.71 -19.80 8.35
CA LYS A 209 9.51 -20.86 9.35
C LYS A 209 8.29 -21.72 9.03
N ALA A 210 7.16 -21.10 8.70
CA ALA A 210 5.93 -21.78 8.35
C ALA A 210 6.09 -22.63 7.09
N PHE A 211 6.74 -22.07 6.04
CA PHE A 211 7.01 -22.83 4.81
C PHE A 211 7.97 -23.99 5.07
N LYS A 212 9.06 -23.76 5.83
CA LYS A 212 9.96 -24.85 6.21
C LYS A 212 9.20 -25.99 6.89
N ALA A 213 8.31 -25.69 7.83
CA ALA A 213 7.53 -26.71 8.53
C ALA A 213 6.65 -27.57 7.60
N ILE A 214 5.95 -26.93 6.63
CA ILE A 214 5.10 -27.70 5.69
C ILE A 214 5.93 -28.45 4.63
N ILE A 215 7.09 -27.92 4.22
CA ILE A 215 8.03 -28.62 3.34
C ILE A 215 8.60 -29.86 4.06
N ASP A 216 9.05 -29.71 5.30
CA ASP A 216 9.56 -30.82 6.12
C ASP A 216 8.46 -31.89 6.36
N ALA A 217 7.17 -31.49 6.36
CA ALA A 217 6.00 -32.39 6.38
C ALA A 217 5.65 -33.01 5.01
N GLY A 218 6.49 -32.83 4.00
CA GLY A 218 6.36 -33.46 2.67
C GLY A 218 5.39 -32.77 1.71
N LYS A 219 4.99 -31.51 1.97
CA LYS A 219 4.17 -30.76 1.01
C LYS A 219 5.01 -30.27 -0.17
N ASP A 220 4.49 -30.45 -1.40
CA ASP A 220 5.15 -30.00 -2.63
C ASP A 220 4.81 -28.54 -2.92
N VAL A 221 5.55 -27.65 -2.26
CA VAL A 221 5.35 -26.19 -2.32
C VAL A 221 6.66 -25.45 -2.55
N VAL A 222 6.56 -24.29 -3.18
CA VAL A 222 7.66 -23.31 -3.33
C VAL A 222 7.16 -21.94 -2.88
N LEU A 223 7.99 -21.20 -2.15
CA LEU A 223 7.77 -19.82 -1.75
C LEU A 223 8.71 -18.90 -2.52
N LEU A 224 8.15 -17.93 -3.21
CA LEU A 224 8.88 -16.83 -3.85
C LEU A 224 8.73 -15.56 -3.03
N ILE A 225 9.85 -14.94 -2.66
CA ILE A 225 9.88 -13.66 -1.93
C ILE A 225 10.48 -12.60 -2.83
N ALA A 226 9.69 -11.54 -3.14
CA ALA A 226 10.09 -10.46 -4.01
C ALA A 226 10.02 -9.11 -3.28
N GLY A 227 11.10 -8.32 -3.30
CA GLY A 227 11.15 -6.99 -2.72
C GLY A 227 12.54 -6.53 -2.33
N SER A 228 12.67 -5.24 -2.00
CA SER A 228 13.95 -4.66 -1.60
C SER A 228 14.40 -5.08 -0.18
N ARG A 229 15.70 -5.10 0.01
CA ARG A 229 16.34 -5.30 1.31
C ARG A 229 16.40 -3.95 2.04
N GLN A 230 15.55 -3.75 3.04
CA GLN A 230 15.54 -2.51 3.84
C GLN A 230 16.00 -2.71 5.27
N ASP A 231 16.01 -3.95 5.77
CA ASP A 231 16.38 -4.31 7.13
C ASP A 231 17.40 -5.44 7.11
N GLU A 232 18.67 -5.10 7.35
CA GLU A 232 19.76 -6.07 7.33
C GLU A 232 19.66 -7.08 8.49
N VAL A 233 19.11 -6.71 9.63
CA VAL A 233 18.92 -7.65 10.76
C VAL A 233 17.90 -8.74 10.39
N ILE A 234 16.79 -8.35 9.73
CA ILE A 234 15.82 -9.32 9.23
C ILE A 234 16.42 -10.13 8.09
N TRP A 235 17.16 -9.49 7.18
CA TRP A 235 17.83 -10.18 6.09
C TRP A 235 18.78 -11.28 6.58
N GLU A 236 19.62 -11.01 7.58
CA GLU A 236 20.50 -12.00 8.19
C GLU A 236 19.74 -13.19 8.79
N LYS A 237 18.60 -12.93 9.44
CA LYS A 237 17.72 -13.98 10.00
C LYS A 237 17.08 -14.85 8.92
N LEU A 238 16.98 -14.39 7.69
CA LEU A 238 16.42 -15.15 6.56
C LEU A 238 17.43 -16.08 5.89
N GLN A 239 18.74 -15.81 6.01
CA GLN A 239 19.81 -16.58 5.34
C GLN A 239 19.68 -18.11 5.50
N PRO A 240 19.35 -18.65 6.72
CA PRO A 240 19.27 -20.10 6.92
C PRO A 240 18.08 -20.77 6.22
N TYR A 241 17.13 -20.00 5.65
CA TYR A 241 15.92 -20.56 5.04
C TYR A 241 16.01 -20.66 3.50
N TRP A 242 16.98 -19.95 2.87
CA TRP A 242 17.10 -19.97 1.41
C TRP A 242 17.42 -21.38 0.90
N SER A 243 16.67 -21.82 -0.08
CA SER A 243 16.78 -23.15 -0.68
C SER A 243 16.14 -23.14 -2.09
N ASP A 244 16.11 -24.30 -2.74
CA ASP A 244 15.37 -24.52 -3.99
C ASP A 244 13.85 -24.36 -3.84
N ARG A 245 13.32 -24.34 -2.59
CA ARG A 245 11.90 -24.21 -2.27
C ARG A 245 11.52 -22.90 -1.55
N ILE A 246 12.49 -22.14 -1.07
CA ILE A 246 12.28 -20.81 -0.48
C ILE A 246 13.29 -19.87 -1.15
N ILE A 247 12.78 -19.08 -2.10
CA ILE A 247 13.61 -18.36 -3.07
C ILE A 247 13.43 -16.85 -2.93
N TYR A 248 14.52 -16.11 -2.78
CA TYR A 248 14.52 -14.67 -2.84
C TYR A 248 14.79 -14.18 -4.27
N LEU A 249 13.91 -13.36 -4.81
CA LEU A 249 13.95 -12.88 -6.19
C LEU A 249 14.52 -11.46 -6.34
N GLY A 250 14.80 -10.77 -5.22
CA GLY A 250 15.10 -9.34 -5.29
C GLY A 250 13.88 -8.48 -5.64
N GLU A 251 14.13 -7.27 -6.12
CA GLU A 251 13.06 -6.39 -6.60
C GLU A 251 12.56 -6.84 -7.98
N ARG A 252 11.24 -6.90 -8.13
CA ARG A 252 10.57 -7.32 -9.36
C ARG A 252 9.64 -6.23 -9.87
N LYS A 253 9.60 -6.04 -11.19
CA LYS A 253 8.70 -5.07 -11.87
C LYS A 253 7.41 -5.73 -12.37
N ASP A 254 7.40 -7.04 -12.46
CA ASP A 254 6.35 -7.92 -12.98
C ASP A 254 5.53 -8.62 -11.89
N VAL A 255 5.51 -8.08 -10.67
CA VAL A 255 4.82 -8.68 -9.51
C VAL A 255 3.36 -9.03 -9.81
N ARG A 256 2.64 -8.21 -10.57
CA ARG A 256 1.24 -8.48 -10.90
C ARG A 256 1.07 -9.63 -11.89
N ASP A 257 2.01 -9.81 -12.82
CA ASP A 257 2.06 -10.98 -13.69
C ASP A 257 2.36 -12.24 -12.87
N MET A 258 3.31 -12.16 -11.91
CA MET A 258 3.63 -13.27 -11.01
C MET A 258 2.45 -13.63 -10.08
N LEU A 259 1.73 -12.64 -9.56
CA LEU A 259 0.51 -12.88 -8.76
C LEU A 259 -0.57 -13.57 -9.59
N HIS A 260 -0.72 -13.21 -10.86
CA HIS A 260 -1.68 -13.86 -11.77
C HIS A 260 -1.36 -15.34 -11.97
N ASP A 261 -0.08 -15.70 -12.03
CA ASP A 261 0.37 -17.06 -12.31
C ASP A 261 0.56 -17.90 -11.04
N ALA A 262 0.70 -17.26 -9.86
CA ALA A 262 0.88 -17.93 -8.58
C ALA A 262 -0.38 -18.64 -8.07
N ASP A 263 -0.18 -19.72 -7.32
CA ASP A 263 -1.28 -20.45 -6.69
C ASP A 263 -1.88 -19.69 -5.50
N ALA A 264 -1.06 -18.95 -4.73
CA ALA A 264 -1.52 -18.11 -3.63
C ALA A 264 -0.55 -16.96 -3.30
N PHE A 265 -1.11 -15.90 -2.71
CA PHE A 265 -0.39 -14.75 -2.18
C PHE A 265 -0.26 -14.87 -0.66
N CYS A 266 0.93 -14.61 -0.12
CA CYS A 266 1.23 -14.68 1.31
C CYS A 266 1.53 -13.30 1.90
N LEU A 267 0.89 -12.96 3.03
CA LEU A 267 1.16 -11.70 3.76
C LEU A 267 1.06 -11.90 5.28
N PRO A 268 2.15 -12.34 5.94
CA PRO A 268 2.18 -12.62 7.38
C PRO A 268 2.44 -11.37 8.24
N SER A 269 2.12 -10.20 7.76
CA SER A 269 2.50 -8.91 8.36
C SER A 269 2.09 -8.80 9.83
N ILE A 270 2.91 -8.06 10.61
CA ILE A 270 2.61 -7.71 12.00
C ILE A 270 1.70 -6.49 12.07
N TRP A 271 1.83 -5.57 11.12
CA TRP A 271 0.94 -4.40 10.97
C TRP A 271 0.82 -3.97 9.52
N GLU A 272 -0.35 -3.48 9.17
CA GLU A 272 -0.71 -2.91 7.86
C GLU A 272 -1.67 -1.74 8.05
N GLY A 273 -1.75 -0.88 7.04
CA GLY A 273 -2.89 0.00 6.86
C GLY A 273 -3.99 -0.71 6.06
N MET A 274 -3.97 -0.50 4.76
CA MET A 274 -4.70 -1.26 3.74
C MET A 274 -3.67 -1.68 2.68
N PRO A 275 -3.18 -2.93 2.69
CA PRO A 275 -2.06 -3.32 1.82
C PRO A 275 -2.48 -3.35 0.35
N VAL A 276 -1.80 -2.55 -0.46
CA VAL A 276 -2.04 -2.47 -1.91
C VAL A 276 -1.75 -3.81 -2.59
N THR A 277 -0.73 -4.53 -2.14
CA THR A 277 -0.38 -5.87 -2.66
C THR A 277 -1.48 -6.91 -2.45
N LEU A 278 -2.27 -6.80 -1.38
CA LEU A 278 -3.47 -7.62 -1.18
C LEU A 278 -4.52 -7.33 -2.26
N LEU A 279 -4.75 -6.05 -2.55
CA LEU A 279 -5.68 -5.65 -3.61
C LEU A 279 -5.18 -6.11 -4.99
N GLU A 280 -3.87 -6.06 -5.22
CA GLU A 280 -3.24 -6.60 -6.43
C GLU A 280 -3.47 -8.10 -6.55
N ALA A 281 -3.31 -8.86 -5.46
CA ALA A 281 -3.56 -10.31 -5.45
C ALA A 281 -5.02 -10.64 -5.78
N ILE A 282 -5.98 -10.06 -5.06
CA ILE A 282 -7.41 -10.35 -5.29
C ILE A 282 -7.90 -9.88 -6.66
N SER A 283 -7.23 -8.86 -7.26
CA SER A 283 -7.60 -8.36 -8.60
C SER A 283 -7.34 -9.34 -9.73
N VAL A 284 -6.55 -10.38 -9.47
CA VAL A 284 -6.19 -11.44 -10.43
C VAL A 284 -6.63 -12.82 -9.94
N GLY A 285 -7.49 -12.89 -8.93
CA GLY A 285 -7.94 -14.15 -8.35
C GLY A 285 -6.85 -14.92 -7.57
N CYS A 286 -5.69 -14.33 -7.29
CA CYS A 286 -4.66 -14.95 -6.47
C CYS A 286 -5.12 -15.00 -5.01
N VAL A 287 -5.34 -16.23 -4.49
CA VAL A 287 -5.93 -16.42 -3.16
C VAL A 287 -5.00 -15.92 -2.05
N PRO A 288 -5.43 -14.95 -1.23
CA PRO A 288 -4.60 -14.42 -0.16
C PRO A 288 -4.60 -15.30 1.09
N ILE A 289 -3.42 -15.48 1.67
CA ILE A 289 -3.17 -16.11 2.97
C ILE A 289 -2.47 -15.05 3.83
N CYS A 290 -3.18 -14.50 4.82
CA CYS A 290 -2.76 -13.29 5.52
C CYS A 290 -2.86 -13.40 7.03
N SER A 291 -2.10 -12.58 7.74
CA SER A 291 -2.37 -12.27 9.16
C SER A 291 -3.56 -11.29 9.28
N PRO A 292 -4.40 -11.41 10.32
CA PRO A 292 -5.61 -10.58 10.49
C PRO A 292 -5.31 -9.21 11.10
N VAL A 293 -4.45 -8.40 10.45
CA VAL A 293 -4.00 -7.10 10.95
C VAL A 293 -4.42 -5.95 10.02
N GLY A 294 -4.59 -4.76 10.60
CA GLY A 294 -4.93 -3.55 9.86
C GLY A 294 -6.25 -3.67 9.10
N GLY A 295 -6.26 -3.24 7.86
CA GLY A 295 -7.40 -3.34 6.97
C GLY A 295 -7.60 -4.71 6.33
N ILE A 296 -6.72 -5.70 6.58
CA ILE A 296 -6.83 -7.03 5.95
C ILE A 296 -8.16 -7.72 6.26
N PRO A 297 -8.66 -7.77 7.53
CA PRO A 297 -9.95 -8.38 7.85
C PRO A 297 -11.17 -7.63 7.30
N GLU A 298 -10.96 -6.45 6.73
CA GLU A 298 -12.02 -5.68 6.06
C GLU A 298 -12.17 -6.08 4.59
N VAL A 299 -11.13 -6.72 4.02
CA VAL A 299 -11.09 -7.22 2.65
C VAL A 299 -11.33 -8.72 2.61
N ILE A 300 -10.75 -9.47 3.55
CA ILE A 300 -10.75 -10.94 3.54
C ILE A 300 -11.74 -11.48 4.57
N THR A 301 -12.65 -12.30 4.08
CA THR A 301 -13.50 -13.19 4.88
C THR A 301 -12.91 -14.59 4.83
N ASN A 302 -12.46 -15.09 5.98
CA ASN A 302 -11.76 -16.37 6.09
C ASN A 302 -12.54 -17.53 5.47
N GLY A 303 -11.90 -18.30 4.58
CA GLY A 303 -12.48 -19.43 3.86
C GLY A 303 -13.41 -19.05 2.70
N VAL A 304 -13.71 -17.75 2.49
CA VAL A 304 -14.63 -17.29 1.43
C VAL A 304 -13.85 -16.69 0.25
N ASN A 305 -12.98 -15.73 0.51
CA ASN A 305 -12.16 -15.03 -0.50
C ASN A 305 -10.69 -14.95 -0.09
N GLY A 306 -10.24 -15.85 0.79
CA GLY A 306 -8.89 -15.96 1.29
C GLY A 306 -8.84 -16.65 2.64
N PHE A 307 -7.65 -16.73 3.22
CA PHE A 307 -7.40 -17.40 4.49
C PHE A 307 -6.71 -16.46 5.46
N LEU A 308 -7.19 -16.44 6.71
CA LEU A 308 -6.62 -15.63 7.78
C LEU A 308 -6.02 -16.56 8.86
N SER A 309 -4.78 -16.27 9.27
CA SER A 309 -4.19 -16.95 10.42
C SER A 309 -4.87 -16.52 11.72
N THR A 310 -4.82 -17.37 12.74
CA THR A 310 -5.40 -17.03 14.05
C THR A 310 -4.57 -16.01 14.80
N ASP A 311 -3.27 -16.02 14.59
CA ASP A 311 -2.30 -15.08 15.15
C ASP A 311 -1.07 -14.93 14.23
N SER A 312 -0.04 -14.20 14.69
CA SER A 312 1.18 -13.94 13.92
C SER A 312 2.31 -14.96 14.17
N SER A 313 2.02 -16.15 14.73
CA SER A 313 3.00 -17.22 14.93
C SER A 313 3.26 -18.00 13.64
N ALA A 314 4.40 -18.67 13.58
CA ALA A 314 4.74 -19.54 12.46
C ALA A 314 3.84 -20.78 12.40
N GLU A 315 3.46 -21.30 13.56
CA GLU A 315 2.58 -22.45 13.73
C GLU A 315 1.17 -22.15 13.18
N ALA A 316 0.58 -21.02 13.60
CA ALA A 316 -0.73 -20.59 13.10
C ALA A 316 -0.70 -20.35 11.58
N TYR A 317 0.38 -19.74 11.08
CA TYR A 317 0.51 -19.49 9.64
C TYR A 317 0.70 -20.80 8.85
N ALA A 318 1.50 -21.76 9.36
CA ALA A 318 1.64 -23.11 8.75
C ALA A 318 0.32 -23.88 8.71
N GLN A 319 -0.49 -23.76 9.79
CA GLN A 319 -1.84 -24.36 9.80
C GLN A 319 -2.73 -23.70 8.74
N THR A 320 -2.63 -22.39 8.55
CA THR A 320 -3.41 -21.67 7.55
C THR A 320 -3.00 -22.07 6.11
N LEU A 321 -1.69 -22.24 5.86
CA LEU A 321 -1.18 -22.79 4.60
C LEU A 321 -1.74 -24.22 4.36
N THR A 322 -1.79 -25.03 5.41
CA THR A 322 -2.35 -26.39 5.32
C THR A 322 -3.86 -26.37 5.02
N ASN A 323 -4.60 -25.43 5.63
CA ASN A 323 -6.04 -25.25 5.35
C ASN A 323 -6.27 -24.86 3.89
N TYR A 324 -5.44 -23.96 3.34
CA TYR A 324 -5.47 -23.60 1.91
C TYR A 324 -5.19 -24.84 1.03
N LEU A 325 -4.13 -25.62 1.33
CA LEU A 325 -3.74 -26.78 0.53
C LEU A 325 -4.81 -27.89 0.54
N ASN A 326 -5.62 -27.97 1.59
CA ASN A 326 -6.70 -28.95 1.74
C ASN A 326 -8.07 -28.39 1.34
N CYS A 327 -8.15 -27.19 0.81
CA CYS A 327 -9.41 -26.56 0.42
C CYS A 327 -9.93 -27.17 -0.90
N GLU A 328 -11.12 -27.77 -0.86
CA GLU A 328 -11.74 -28.42 -2.04
C GLU A 328 -12.36 -27.39 -3.01
N ASN A 329 -12.72 -26.19 -2.53
CA ASN A 329 -13.46 -25.19 -3.28
C ASN A 329 -12.59 -23.99 -3.71
N LEU A 330 -11.30 -24.20 -4.03
CA LEU A 330 -10.37 -23.11 -4.35
C LEU A 330 -10.82 -22.24 -5.54
N GLU A 331 -11.44 -22.84 -6.55
CA GLU A 331 -11.94 -22.08 -7.71
C GLU A 331 -13.05 -21.09 -7.32
N GLN A 332 -13.92 -21.47 -6.38
CA GLN A 332 -14.91 -20.54 -5.85
C GLN A 332 -14.25 -19.43 -5.01
N VAL A 333 -13.22 -19.75 -4.22
CA VAL A 333 -12.46 -18.74 -3.45
C VAL A 333 -11.79 -17.75 -4.39
N LYS A 334 -11.20 -18.18 -5.49
CA LYS A 334 -10.62 -17.32 -6.53
C LYS A 334 -11.67 -16.39 -7.15
N ALA A 335 -12.81 -16.93 -7.56
CA ALA A 335 -13.91 -16.15 -8.11
C ALA A 335 -14.41 -15.08 -7.10
N ASN A 336 -14.48 -15.44 -5.82
CA ASN A 336 -14.85 -14.52 -4.76
C ASN A 336 -13.79 -13.42 -4.52
N CYS A 337 -12.49 -13.68 -4.77
CA CYS A 337 -11.44 -12.64 -4.75
C CYS A 337 -11.73 -11.58 -5.81
N GLU A 338 -11.96 -12.00 -7.05
CA GLU A 338 -12.25 -11.07 -8.16
C GLU A 338 -13.54 -10.28 -7.93
N GLU A 339 -14.58 -10.92 -7.38
CA GLU A 339 -15.83 -10.23 -7.03
C GLU A 339 -15.60 -9.18 -5.94
N THR A 340 -14.84 -9.54 -4.89
CA THR A 340 -14.44 -8.63 -3.81
C THR A 340 -13.67 -7.44 -4.35
N PHE A 341 -12.77 -7.65 -5.31
CA PHE A 341 -11.97 -6.58 -5.91
C PHE A 341 -12.81 -5.48 -6.55
N LYS A 342 -14.02 -5.75 -7.02
CA LYS A 342 -14.91 -4.75 -7.63
C LYS A 342 -15.20 -3.56 -6.71
N GLU A 343 -15.14 -3.76 -5.38
CA GLU A 343 -15.32 -2.68 -4.40
C GLU A 343 -14.07 -1.80 -4.24
N PHE A 344 -12.90 -2.31 -4.64
CA PHE A 344 -11.61 -1.64 -4.52
C PHE A 344 -11.06 -1.14 -5.86
N GLN A 345 -11.89 -1.09 -6.90
CA GLN A 345 -11.50 -0.51 -8.18
C GLN A 345 -11.26 0.98 -8.03
N ILE A 346 -10.16 1.45 -8.61
CA ILE A 346 -9.74 2.85 -8.49
C ILE A 346 -10.80 3.84 -9.01
N SER A 347 -11.61 3.46 -9.98
CA SER A 347 -12.70 4.29 -10.49
C SER A 347 -13.74 4.62 -9.42
N LYS A 348 -14.13 3.64 -8.59
CA LYS A 348 -15.04 3.85 -7.45
C LYS A 348 -14.38 4.71 -6.37
N VAL A 349 -13.12 4.40 -6.03
CA VAL A 349 -12.37 5.13 -5.01
C VAL A 349 -12.14 6.58 -5.42
N ALA A 350 -11.81 6.84 -6.67
CA ALA A 350 -11.66 8.19 -7.20
C ALA A 350 -12.94 9.02 -7.07
N LEU A 351 -14.12 8.43 -7.33
CA LEU A 351 -15.41 9.12 -7.14
C LEU A 351 -15.66 9.48 -5.67
N GLN A 352 -15.28 8.62 -4.72
CA GLN A 352 -15.40 8.92 -3.29
C GLN A 352 -14.49 10.10 -2.89
N TYR A 353 -13.24 10.12 -3.34
CA TYR A 353 -12.35 11.27 -3.12
C TYR A 353 -12.86 12.54 -3.80
N LEU A 354 -13.36 12.46 -5.03
CA LEU A 354 -13.95 13.62 -5.72
C LEU A 354 -15.18 14.17 -5.00
N SER A 355 -15.96 13.32 -4.31
CA SER A 355 -17.04 13.77 -3.41
C SER A 355 -16.48 14.57 -2.24
N VAL A 356 -15.46 14.04 -1.54
CA VAL A 356 -14.78 14.75 -0.44
C VAL A 356 -14.17 16.08 -0.91
N TYR A 357 -13.63 16.12 -2.13
CA TYR A 357 -13.07 17.35 -2.71
C TYR A 357 -14.13 18.41 -3.02
N LYS A 358 -15.40 18.03 -3.19
CA LYS A 358 -16.52 18.95 -3.45
C LYS A 358 -17.26 19.41 -2.20
N GLU A 359 -17.11 18.73 -1.06
CA GLU A 359 -17.72 19.13 0.20
C GLU A 359 -17.21 20.52 0.63
N LYS A 360 -18.14 21.43 1.03
CA LYS A 360 -17.81 22.80 1.47
C LYS A 360 -17.31 22.83 2.92
#